data_c96b3427030599580985a1b5e5047cc8
#
_entry.id   c96b3427030599580985a1b5e5047cc8
#
_cell.length_a   1.000
_cell.length_b   1.000
_cell.length_c   1.000
_cell.angle_alpha   90.00
_cell.angle_beta   90.00
_cell.angle_gamma   90.00
#
_symmetry.space_group_name_H-M   'P 1'
#
loop_
_entity.id
_entity.type
_entity.pdbx_description
1 polymer ?
#
loop_
_entity_poly.entity_id
_entity_poly.type
_entity_poly.pdbx_seq_one_letter_code
_entity_poly.pdbx_strand_id
1 'polypeptide(L)'
;MALYAMGDFHLSFAVNKPMDVFGREWKNHVRKIEKYWKKYVKETDTAVITGDHSWGRNLEECREDLEFIAALPGRKILLRGNHDMFWDAKKTRKLNSLYEGRLSFLQNNFYTYEDYALVGTKGYCYEGKDTYEHFEKIRDRELARLQESFEA
;
A
#
# COMPACT_ATOMS: atom_id res chain seq x y z
N MET A 1 -12.45 -10.78 15.01
CA MET A 1 -11.76 -10.14 13.88
C MET A 1 -10.61 -9.31 14.45
N ALA A 2 -9.46 -9.29 13.78
CA ALA A 2 -8.33 -8.45 14.16
C ALA A 2 -8.00 -7.47 13.03
N LEU A 3 -7.44 -6.30 13.39
CA LEU A 3 -6.90 -5.33 12.44
C LEU A 3 -5.37 -5.38 12.54
N TYR A 4 -4.72 -5.63 11.42
CA TYR A 4 -3.26 -5.63 11.29
C TYR A 4 -2.82 -4.45 10.44
N ALA A 5 -1.60 -3.98 10.65
CA ALA A 5 -0.93 -3.00 9.79
C ALA A 5 0.49 -3.49 9.47
N MET A 6 0.88 -3.40 8.22
CA MET A 6 2.22 -3.74 7.73
C MET A 6 2.52 -2.95 6.47
N GLY A 7 3.75 -2.49 6.29
CA GLY A 7 4.17 -1.81 5.06
C GLY A 7 5.39 -2.44 4.42
N ASP A 8 5.89 -1.80 3.37
CA ASP A 8 7.19 -2.09 2.76
C ASP A 8 7.35 -3.53 2.27
N PHE A 9 6.38 -4.03 1.50
CA PHE A 9 6.48 -5.36 0.90
C PHE A 9 7.56 -5.42 -0.16
N HIS A 10 7.74 -4.33 -0.92
CA HIS A 10 8.77 -4.21 -1.94
C HIS A 10 8.89 -5.44 -2.84
N LEU A 11 7.73 -5.94 -3.29
CA LEU A 11 7.68 -7.08 -4.21
C LEU A 11 8.26 -6.72 -5.57
N SER A 12 8.81 -7.71 -6.27
CA SER A 12 9.49 -7.49 -7.55
C SER A 12 9.48 -8.75 -8.42
N PHE A 13 8.33 -9.42 -8.54
CA PHE A 13 8.26 -10.67 -9.31
C PHE A 13 8.55 -10.46 -10.81
N ALA A 14 8.07 -9.37 -11.39
CA ALA A 14 8.26 -9.05 -12.80
C ALA A 14 9.46 -8.15 -13.08
N VAL A 15 10.09 -7.56 -12.04
CA VAL A 15 11.22 -6.65 -12.20
C VAL A 15 12.43 -7.09 -11.38
N ASN A 16 13.64 -6.84 -11.87
CA ASN A 16 14.86 -7.22 -11.16
C ASN A 16 15.25 -6.15 -10.12
N LYS A 17 14.65 -6.25 -8.93
CA LYS A 17 14.92 -5.38 -7.77
C LYS A 17 15.06 -6.22 -6.49
N PRO A 18 16.20 -6.94 -6.33
CA PRO A 18 16.40 -7.78 -5.15
C PRO A 18 16.56 -6.91 -3.91
N MET A 19 15.80 -7.21 -2.86
CA MET A 19 15.83 -6.47 -1.60
C MET A 19 17.00 -6.85 -0.68
N ASP A 20 17.60 -8.00 -0.87
CA ASP A 20 18.74 -8.48 -0.05
C ASP A 20 20.02 -7.63 -0.20
N VAL A 21 20.08 -6.76 -1.21
CA VAL A 21 21.14 -5.73 -1.34
C VAL A 21 21.09 -4.70 -0.20
N PHE A 22 19.95 -4.55 0.48
CA PHE A 22 19.75 -3.62 1.60
C PHE A 22 20.05 -4.25 2.97
N GLY A 23 20.35 -5.54 3.04
CA GLY A 23 20.73 -6.23 4.26
C GLY A 23 20.22 -7.67 4.34
N ARG A 24 20.81 -8.43 5.27
CA ARG A 24 20.50 -9.87 5.45
C ARG A 24 19.07 -10.12 5.90
N GLU A 25 18.44 -9.17 6.57
CA GLU A 25 17.05 -9.21 7.04
C GLU A 25 16.07 -9.32 5.88
N TRP A 26 16.40 -8.76 4.73
CA TRP A 26 15.60 -8.82 3.50
C TRP A 26 15.72 -10.17 2.75
N LYS A 27 16.68 -10.99 3.13
CA LYS A 27 16.86 -12.29 2.46
C LYS A 27 15.59 -13.14 2.59
N ASN A 28 15.08 -13.57 1.44
CA ASN A 28 13.83 -14.34 1.34
C ASN A 28 12.62 -13.63 1.97
N HIS A 29 12.56 -12.28 1.92
CA HIS A 29 11.51 -11.50 2.56
C HIS A 29 10.10 -11.90 2.09
N VAL A 30 9.89 -12.16 0.80
CA VAL A 30 8.60 -12.60 0.24
C VAL A 30 8.11 -13.88 0.93
N ARG A 31 8.97 -14.90 1.09
CA ARG A 31 8.62 -16.14 1.80
C ARG A 31 8.33 -15.90 3.28
N LYS A 32 9.05 -14.96 3.91
CA LYS A 32 8.79 -14.58 5.31
C LYS A 32 7.42 -13.90 5.42
N ILE A 33 7.12 -12.93 4.54
CA ILE A 33 5.81 -12.27 4.48
C ILE A 33 4.72 -13.32 4.36
N GLU A 34 4.78 -14.19 3.36
CA GLU A 34 3.76 -15.22 3.13
C GLU A 34 3.58 -16.14 4.34
N LYS A 35 4.70 -16.68 4.88
CA LYS A 35 4.68 -17.58 6.02
C LYS A 35 4.05 -16.97 7.26
N TYR A 36 4.47 -15.74 7.61
CA TYR A 36 3.99 -15.10 8.83
C TYR A 36 2.58 -14.52 8.64
N TRP A 37 2.26 -14.02 7.45
CA TRP A 37 0.91 -13.60 7.13
C TRP A 37 -0.08 -14.75 7.31
N LYS A 38 0.14 -15.90 6.65
CA LYS A 38 -0.71 -17.10 6.79
C LYS A 38 -0.77 -17.66 8.21
N LYS A 39 0.26 -17.41 9.03
CA LYS A 39 0.27 -17.82 10.44
C LYS A 39 -0.62 -16.95 11.31
N TYR A 40 -0.66 -15.64 11.08
CA TYR A 40 -1.30 -14.70 12.00
C TYR A 40 -2.61 -14.11 11.47
N VAL A 41 -2.76 -13.91 10.17
CA VAL A 41 -3.95 -13.31 9.56
C VAL A 41 -4.91 -14.40 9.10
N LYS A 42 -6.16 -14.32 9.55
CA LYS A 42 -7.26 -15.23 9.17
C LYS A 42 -8.12 -14.58 8.09
N GLU A 43 -8.94 -15.39 7.43
CA GLU A 43 -9.90 -14.89 6.40
C GLU A 43 -10.87 -13.83 6.94
N THR A 44 -11.18 -13.89 8.24
CA THR A 44 -12.07 -12.91 8.89
C THR A 44 -11.40 -11.63 9.35
N ASP A 45 -10.07 -11.53 9.23
CA ASP A 45 -9.30 -10.37 9.68
C ASP A 45 -9.15 -9.32 8.57
N THR A 46 -8.78 -8.11 8.98
CA THR A 46 -8.47 -7.00 8.07
C THR A 46 -7.01 -6.60 8.25
N ALA A 47 -6.32 -6.38 7.15
CA ALA A 47 -4.95 -5.87 7.15
C ALA A 47 -4.85 -4.61 6.28
N VAL A 48 -4.27 -3.55 6.84
CA VAL A 48 -3.88 -2.34 6.12
C VAL A 48 -2.42 -2.46 5.72
N ILE A 49 -2.15 -2.42 4.42
CA ILE A 49 -0.79 -2.40 3.88
C ILE A 49 -0.44 -0.94 3.60
N THR A 50 0.49 -0.41 4.40
CA THR A 50 0.73 1.04 4.51
C THR A 50 1.65 1.61 3.42
N GLY A 51 1.79 0.92 2.29
CA GLY A 51 2.51 1.41 1.13
C GLY A 51 3.72 0.57 0.74
N ASP A 52 4.33 0.97 -0.36
CA ASP A 52 5.50 0.35 -0.95
C ASP A 52 5.32 -1.15 -1.25
N HIS A 53 4.24 -1.44 -1.99
CA HIS A 53 3.82 -2.79 -2.33
C HIS A 53 4.74 -3.45 -3.35
N SER A 54 5.13 -2.69 -4.39
CA SER A 54 5.81 -3.21 -5.58
C SER A 54 6.86 -2.23 -6.10
N TRP A 55 7.94 -2.77 -6.63
CA TRP A 55 8.94 -2.05 -7.41
C TRP A 55 8.57 -1.85 -8.89
N GLY A 56 7.45 -2.39 -9.34
CA GLY A 56 6.95 -2.15 -10.69
C GLY A 56 6.58 -0.68 -10.91
N ARG A 57 6.83 -0.16 -12.10
CA ARG A 57 6.59 1.25 -12.46
C ARG A 57 5.21 1.49 -13.04
N ASN A 58 4.56 0.42 -13.48
CA ASN A 58 3.24 0.46 -14.08
C ASN A 58 2.43 -0.77 -13.65
N LEU A 59 1.14 -0.79 -13.98
CA LEU A 59 0.25 -1.85 -13.54
C LEU A 59 0.61 -3.23 -14.11
N GLU A 60 1.19 -3.30 -15.29
CA GLU A 60 1.61 -4.56 -15.92
C GLU A 60 2.77 -5.18 -15.14
N GLU A 61 3.79 -4.40 -14.82
CA GLU A 61 4.94 -4.83 -14.00
C GLU A 61 4.54 -5.21 -12.57
N CYS A 62 3.47 -4.59 -12.02
CA CYS A 62 2.99 -4.86 -10.66
C CYS A 62 1.95 -5.98 -10.58
N ARG A 63 1.50 -6.52 -11.70
CA ARG A 63 0.37 -7.47 -11.73
C ARG A 63 0.63 -8.68 -10.84
N GLU A 64 1.77 -9.33 -10.98
CA GLU A 64 2.11 -10.53 -10.20
C GLU A 64 2.23 -10.21 -8.71
N ASP A 65 2.80 -9.05 -8.37
CA ASP A 65 2.93 -8.57 -7.00
C ASP A 65 1.54 -8.35 -6.35
N LEU A 66 0.63 -7.71 -7.07
CA LEU A 66 -0.74 -7.47 -6.59
C LEU A 66 -1.55 -8.76 -6.50
N GLU A 67 -1.38 -9.70 -7.44
CA GLU A 67 -2.00 -11.03 -7.36
C GLU A 67 -1.48 -11.83 -6.16
N PHE A 68 -0.18 -11.75 -5.85
CA PHE A 68 0.37 -12.35 -4.63
C PHE A 68 -0.31 -11.77 -3.38
N ILE A 69 -0.43 -10.45 -3.28
CA ILE A 69 -1.11 -9.80 -2.14
C ILE A 69 -2.59 -10.23 -2.08
N ALA A 70 -3.26 -10.25 -3.23
CA ALA A 70 -4.67 -10.65 -3.31
C ALA A 70 -4.92 -12.08 -2.83
N ALA A 71 -3.97 -12.99 -3.07
CA ALA A 71 -4.04 -14.39 -2.64
C ALA A 71 -3.79 -14.61 -1.14
N LEU A 72 -3.28 -13.62 -0.42
CA LEU A 72 -3.10 -13.72 1.03
C LEU A 72 -4.46 -13.70 1.75
N PRO A 73 -4.63 -14.44 2.88
CA PRO A 73 -5.88 -14.47 3.64
C PRO A 73 -6.26 -13.10 4.22
N GLY A 74 -7.56 -12.93 4.48
CA GLY A 74 -8.15 -11.74 5.07
C GLY A 74 -8.45 -10.62 4.07
N ARG A 75 -9.14 -9.59 4.53
CA ARG A 75 -9.41 -8.37 3.76
C ARG A 75 -8.16 -7.50 3.73
N LYS A 76 -7.72 -7.09 2.54
CA LYS A 76 -6.54 -6.24 2.35
C LYS A 76 -6.96 -4.84 1.90
N ILE A 77 -6.54 -3.83 2.67
CA ILE A 77 -6.70 -2.40 2.36
C ILE A 77 -5.30 -1.84 2.10
N LEU A 78 -5.06 -1.36 0.90
CA LEU A 78 -3.78 -0.85 0.45
C LEU A 78 -3.77 0.68 0.52
N LEU A 79 -2.82 1.24 1.27
CA LEU A 79 -2.53 2.67 1.28
C LEU A 79 -1.30 2.94 0.41
N ARG A 80 -1.34 3.98 -0.39
CA ARG A 80 -0.27 4.28 -1.34
C ARG A 80 1.04 4.67 -0.63
N GLY A 81 2.15 4.04 -1.03
CA GLY A 81 3.52 4.42 -0.66
C GLY A 81 4.20 5.33 -1.67
N ASN A 82 5.43 5.72 -1.39
CA ASN A 82 6.19 6.59 -2.29
C ASN A 82 6.81 5.83 -3.48
N HIS A 83 7.00 4.52 -3.36
CA HIS A 83 7.49 3.66 -4.45
C HIS A 83 6.36 3.03 -5.28
N ASP A 84 5.10 3.21 -4.94
CA ASP A 84 3.96 2.68 -5.71
C ASP A 84 3.68 3.52 -6.97
N MET A 85 4.59 3.46 -7.93
CA MET A 85 4.56 4.27 -9.16
C MET A 85 3.40 3.91 -10.10
N PHE A 86 2.87 2.68 -10.01
CA PHE A 86 1.72 2.21 -10.78
C PHE A 86 0.42 2.91 -10.40
N TRP A 87 0.37 3.52 -9.21
CA TRP A 87 -0.82 4.08 -8.61
C TRP A 87 -0.68 5.59 -8.35
N ASP A 88 -1.53 6.38 -8.95
CA ASP A 88 -1.79 7.78 -8.61
C ASP A 88 -3.25 7.96 -8.17
N ALA A 89 -3.56 9.11 -7.55
CA ALA A 89 -4.89 9.36 -6.98
C ALA A 89 -6.03 9.21 -8.02
N LYS A 90 -5.77 9.54 -9.30
CA LYS A 90 -6.76 9.43 -10.38
C LYS A 90 -7.07 7.99 -10.77
N LYS A 91 -6.16 7.06 -10.47
CA LYS A 91 -6.30 5.64 -10.79
C LYS A 91 -7.01 4.83 -9.71
N THR A 92 -7.21 5.37 -8.50
CA THR A 92 -7.79 4.65 -7.36
C THR A 92 -9.11 3.96 -7.71
N ARG A 93 -10.04 4.68 -8.35
CA ARG A 93 -11.34 4.10 -8.76
C ARG A 93 -11.16 2.93 -9.74
N LYS A 94 -10.27 3.08 -10.72
CA LYS A 94 -9.97 2.01 -11.70
C LYS A 94 -9.35 0.78 -11.02
N LEU A 95 -8.43 0.98 -10.08
CA LEU A 95 -7.80 -0.12 -9.34
C LEU A 95 -8.84 -0.84 -8.46
N ASN A 96 -9.69 -0.11 -7.75
CA ASN A 96 -10.78 -0.70 -6.97
C ASN A 96 -11.75 -1.52 -7.83
N SER A 97 -12.07 -1.05 -9.04
CA SER A 97 -12.91 -1.82 -9.96
C SER A 97 -12.20 -3.06 -10.49
N LEU A 98 -10.91 -2.96 -10.82
CA LEU A 98 -10.13 -4.08 -11.36
C LEU A 98 -9.91 -5.21 -10.35
N TYR A 99 -9.76 -4.85 -9.08
CA TYR A 99 -9.51 -5.78 -7.97
C TYR A 99 -10.71 -5.93 -7.03
N GLU A 100 -11.92 -5.62 -7.50
CA GLU A 100 -13.14 -5.67 -6.70
C GLU A 100 -13.28 -7.01 -5.95
N GLY A 101 -13.59 -6.93 -4.65
CA GLY A 101 -13.70 -8.10 -3.76
C GLY A 101 -12.37 -8.76 -3.36
N ARG A 102 -11.23 -8.35 -3.92
CA ARG A 102 -9.92 -8.94 -3.64
C ARG A 102 -8.96 -7.99 -2.94
N LEU A 103 -8.84 -6.76 -3.44
CA LEU A 103 -8.03 -5.69 -2.86
C LEU A 103 -8.85 -4.41 -2.79
N SER A 104 -8.61 -3.60 -1.75
CA SER A 104 -9.23 -2.30 -1.56
C SER A 104 -8.14 -1.22 -1.54
N PHE A 105 -8.22 -0.25 -2.44
CA PHE A 105 -7.22 0.82 -2.56
C PHE A 105 -7.75 2.09 -1.86
N LEU A 106 -7.05 2.52 -0.81
CA LEU A 106 -7.39 3.65 0.04
C LEU A 106 -6.62 4.90 -0.41
N GLN A 107 -7.33 5.81 -1.08
CA GLN A 107 -6.83 7.13 -1.47
C GLN A 107 -8.00 8.03 -1.87
N ASN A 108 -8.25 9.11 -1.15
CA ASN A 108 -9.38 10.01 -1.32
C ASN A 108 -10.75 9.31 -1.15
N ASN A 109 -10.80 8.29 -0.33
CA ASN A 109 -11.97 7.51 0.07
C ASN A 109 -11.73 6.97 1.48
N PHE A 110 -12.66 6.18 1.99
CA PHE A 110 -12.50 5.49 3.27
C PHE A 110 -12.96 4.03 3.17
N TYR A 111 -12.58 3.25 4.17
CA TYR A 111 -13.11 1.91 4.42
C TYR A 111 -13.50 1.78 5.89
N THR A 112 -14.41 0.87 6.20
CA THR A 112 -14.82 0.61 7.58
C THR A 112 -14.17 -0.64 8.13
N TYR A 113 -13.84 -0.61 9.41
CA TYR A 113 -13.47 -1.75 10.23
C TYR A 113 -14.23 -1.64 11.55
N GLU A 114 -15.17 -2.57 11.78
CA GLU A 114 -16.13 -2.46 12.90
C GLU A 114 -16.80 -1.07 12.91
N ASP A 115 -16.74 -0.35 14.02
CA ASP A 115 -17.31 1.00 14.17
C ASP A 115 -16.33 2.12 13.79
N TYR A 116 -15.17 1.80 13.21
CA TYR A 116 -14.14 2.75 12.83
C TYR A 116 -14.09 2.99 11.33
N ALA A 117 -13.84 4.25 10.95
CA ALA A 117 -13.46 4.60 9.59
C ALA A 117 -11.93 4.54 9.43
N LEU A 118 -11.46 3.82 8.45
CA LEU A 118 -10.06 3.80 8.03
C LEU A 118 -9.87 4.83 6.93
N VAL A 119 -9.14 5.89 7.25
CA VAL A 119 -8.82 6.99 6.35
C VAL A 119 -7.31 7.11 6.19
N GLY A 120 -6.85 7.68 5.09
CA GLY A 120 -5.42 7.81 4.89
C GLY A 120 -5.00 8.46 3.58
N THR A 121 -3.75 8.84 3.55
CA THR A 121 -3.06 9.37 2.37
C THR A 121 -1.62 8.85 2.35
N LYS A 122 -0.94 9.04 1.23
CA LYS A 122 0.47 8.69 1.06
C LYS A 122 1.37 9.31 2.11
N GLY A 123 1.12 10.56 2.53
CA GLY A 123 1.81 11.26 3.61
C GLY A 123 3.30 11.53 3.40
N TYR A 124 3.86 11.13 2.27
CA TYR A 124 5.29 11.26 2.00
C TYR A 124 5.74 12.71 1.89
N CYS A 125 6.55 13.13 2.85
CA CYS A 125 7.12 14.47 2.89
C CYS A 125 8.40 14.49 3.74
N TYR A 126 9.52 14.91 3.16
CA TYR A 126 10.79 15.07 3.87
C TYR A 126 11.25 16.51 3.83
N GLU A 127 11.24 17.15 4.98
CA GLU A 127 11.97 18.40 5.19
C GLU A 127 13.48 18.13 5.11
N GLY A 128 14.20 18.94 4.34
CA GLY A 128 15.67 18.89 4.28
C GLY A 128 16.29 18.15 3.10
N LYS A 129 15.52 17.44 2.28
CA LYS A 129 16.03 16.83 1.03
C LYS A 129 15.66 17.59 -0.24
N ASP A 130 14.82 18.61 -0.10
CA ASP A 130 14.28 19.39 -1.21
C ASP A 130 14.17 20.87 -0.80
N THR A 131 13.74 21.74 -1.72
CA THR A 131 13.45 23.12 -1.35
C THR A 131 12.26 23.19 -0.39
N TYR A 132 12.27 24.15 0.51
CA TYR A 132 11.17 24.37 1.45
C TYR A 132 9.82 24.59 0.74
N GLU A 133 9.82 25.30 -0.38
CA GLU A 133 8.64 25.50 -1.22
C GLU A 133 8.08 24.18 -1.76
N HIS A 134 8.95 23.28 -2.22
CA HIS A 134 8.52 21.96 -2.71
C HIS A 134 7.96 21.09 -1.57
N PHE A 135 8.60 21.15 -0.40
CA PHE A 135 8.11 20.49 0.81
C PHE A 135 6.71 20.96 1.19
N GLU A 136 6.47 22.29 1.27
CA GLU A 136 5.16 22.84 1.58
C GLU A 136 4.08 22.40 0.57
N LYS A 137 4.39 22.45 -0.70
CA LYS A 137 3.49 22.02 -1.77
C LYS A 137 3.08 20.54 -1.64
N ILE A 138 4.03 19.65 -1.30
CA ILE A 138 3.71 18.24 -1.08
C ILE A 138 2.87 18.09 0.19
N ARG A 139 3.25 18.71 1.30
CA ARG A 139 2.51 18.68 2.55
C ARG A 139 1.06 19.11 2.35
N ASP A 140 0.85 20.26 1.75
CA ASP A 140 -0.50 20.83 1.58
C ASP A 140 -1.37 19.96 0.68
N ARG A 141 -0.77 19.38 -0.36
CA ARG A 141 -1.44 18.41 -1.23
C ARG A 141 -1.87 17.13 -0.46
N GLU A 142 -1.00 16.60 0.38
CA GLU A 142 -1.32 15.38 1.13
C GLU A 142 -2.32 15.65 2.28
N LEU A 143 -2.28 16.85 2.87
CA LEU A 143 -3.30 17.28 3.83
C LEU A 143 -4.69 17.40 3.18
N ALA A 144 -4.77 18.01 1.99
CA ALA A 144 -6.02 18.09 1.25
C ALA A 144 -6.59 16.70 0.90
N ARG A 145 -5.73 15.75 0.50
CA ARG A 145 -6.13 14.36 0.23
C ARG A 145 -6.60 13.61 1.48
N LEU A 146 -5.97 13.87 2.62
CA LEU A 146 -6.40 13.30 3.88
C LEU A 146 -7.79 13.84 4.26
N GLN A 147 -8.01 15.14 4.07
CA GLN A 147 -9.31 15.77 4.29
C GLN A 147 -10.39 15.16 3.37
N GLU A 148 -10.11 14.99 2.08
CA GLU A 148 -11.03 14.29 1.17
C GLU A 148 -11.37 12.87 1.64
N SER A 149 -10.40 12.16 2.22
CA SER A 149 -10.62 10.82 2.78
C SER A 149 -11.52 10.84 4.03
N PHE A 150 -11.48 11.92 4.85
CA PHE A 150 -12.36 12.11 5.99
C PHE A 150 -13.78 12.54 5.60
N GLU A 151 -13.93 13.25 4.51
CA GLU A 151 -15.21 13.81 4.05
C GLU A 151 -15.99 12.84 3.14
N ALA A 152 -15.34 11.75 2.70
CA ALA A 152 -15.94 10.76 1.81
C ALA A 152 -16.99 9.90 2.50
#